data_71b3115e2f06ffdc0e3b8ef644c50161
#
_entry.id   71b3115e2f06ffdc0e3b8ef644c50161
#
_cell.length_a   1.000
_cell.length_b   1.000
_cell.length_c   1.000
_cell.angle_alpha   90.00
_cell.angle_beta   90.00
_cell.angle_gamma   90.00
#
_symmetry.space_group_name_H-M   'P 1'
#
loop_
_entity.id
_entity.type
_entity.pdbx_description
1 polymer ?
#
loop_
_entity_poly.entity_id
_entity_poly.type
_entity_poly.pdbx_seq_one_letter_code
_entity_poly.pdbx_strand_id
1 'polypeptide(L)'
;MKFKKTIANIQNKNIFKKITQSVRYPTVKLKNFVNKNEKSKKLFKDIKNIILIVFSVFLFLIIWVNRIKLHPENMLLLIKDKICSMSAGKGFPCEIEGEKISNENFDVFNDNIVALSDNSLNLINKSGNIFRNEKHNFSNPCLKHNGIRSIIYDRGGKNFKIESLSQNLYSGKCEKNIIACAISDSGVYAIAHRSVSHLGEIAVYNKKGKEKYRFSFSEYYISDISLNSSGNEAAVCGLATNNGNINSCVYILDFKSDKPKRKFNLENNIVTRIEYISNGNVLAIGDKYMSFINLKSGNIKNYSYENKILKFYDFNKNEGICCCFATSVNEFANDEIVMINNDGKELFKTKTSESFYGISHRNSKTVALTSNKIMVYNFAGTFEGYVDVKNQIKKIILLPNSHAYILRAGKIDKIKLSPLQKPLSQH
;
A
#
# COMPACT_ATOMS: atom_id res chain seq x y z
N MET A 1 15.63 -20.54 -40.95
CA MET A 1 15.44 -20.11 -39.55
C MET A 1 16.56 -20.58 -38.58
N LYS A 2 17.50 -21.41 -38.96
CA LYS A 2 18.64 -21.88 -38.13
C LYS A 2 19.86 -20.94 -38.11
N PHE A 3 20.05 -20.08 -39.11
CA PHE A 3 21.24 -19.20 -39.22
C PHE A 3 21.22 -17.98 -38.26
N LYS A 4 20.04 -17.44 -37.88
CA LYS A 4 19.97 -16.29 -36.98
C LYS A 4 20.24 -16.63 -35.49
N LYS A 5 20.00 -17.88 -35.05
CA LYS A 5 20.34 -18.33 -33.70
C LYS A 5 21.83 -18.54 -33.46
N THR A 6 22.60 -18.86 -34.52
CA THR A 6 24.04 -19.10 -34.40
C THR A 6 24.83 -17.79 -34.26
N ILE A 7 24.40 -16.70 -34.92
CA ILE A 7 25.09 -15.40 -34.86
C ILE A 7 24.87 -14.73 -33.49
N ALA A 8 23.66 -14.82 -32.92
CA ALA A 8 23.38 -14.27 -31.57
C ALA A 8 24.19 -14.99 -30.48
N ASN A 9 24.44 -16.30 -30.61
CA ASN A 9 25.25 -17.05 -29.65
C ASN A 9 26.75 -16.77 -29.76
N ILE A 10 27.26 -16.42 -30.97
CA ILE A 10 28.66 -16.06 -31.17
C ILE A 10 28.98 -14.67 -30.66
N GLN A 11 28.06 -13.69 -30.81
CA GLN A 11 28.23 -12.35 -30.28
C GLN A 11 28.19 -12.30 -28.76
N ASN A 12 27.31 -13.06 -28.12
CA ASN A 12 27.25 -13.14 -26.63
C ASN A 12 28.50 -13.82 -26.04
N LYS A 13 29.05 -14.86 -26.68
CA LYS A 13 30.30 -15.49 -26.22
C LYS A 13 31.52 -14.56 -26.30
N ASN A 14 31.58 -13.71 -27.32
CA ASN A 14 32.71 -12.78 -27.50
C ASN A 14 32.62 -11.57 -26.55
N ILE A 15 31.41 -11.11 -26.22
CA ILE A 15 31.17 -10.05 -25.22
C ILE A 15 31.51 -10.57 -23.81
N PHE A 16 31.07 -11.77 -23.44
CA PHE A 16 31.43 -12.40 -22.16
C PHE A 16 32.94 -12.66 -22.05
N LYS A 17 33.60 -13.06 -23.14
CA LYS A 17 35.05 -13.27 -23.14
C LYS A 17 35.83 -11.96 -23.02
N LYS A 18 35.36 -10.85 -23.62
CA LYS A 18 35.94 -9.51 -23.46
C LYS A 18 35.73 -8.95 -22.06
N ILE A 19 34.55 -9.11 -21.45
CA ILE A 19 34.27 -8.68 -20.08
C ILE A 19 35.10 -9.49 -19.07
N THR A 20 35.20 -10.80 -19.23
CA THR A 20 36.01 -11.63 -18.34
C THR A 20 37.50 -11.40 -18.52
N GLN A 21 37.99 -11.00 -19.71
CA GLN A 21 39.38 -10.60 -19.93
C GLN A 21 39.67 -9.20 -19.33
N SER A 22 38.77 -8.23 -19.46
CA SER A 22 38.97 -6.89 -18.92
C SER A 22 38.99 -6.87 -17.38
N VAL A 23 38.24 -7.77 -16.73
CA VAL A 23 38.22 -7.94 -15.27
C VAL A 23 39.41 -8.80 -14.77
N ARG A 24 39.97 -9.70 -15.62
CA ARG A 24 41.12 -10.54 -15.23
C ARG A 24 42.47 -9.79 -15.24
N TYR A 25 42.66 -8.82 -16.14
CA TYR A 25 43.92 -8.08 -16.19
C TYR A 25 44.27 -7.25 -14.95
N PRO A 26 43.34 -6.48 -14.35
CA PRO A 26 43.66 -5.75 -13.14
C PRO A 26 43.84 -6.67 -11.92
N THR A 27 43.13 -7.81 -11.86
CA THR A 27 43.25 -8.74 -10.73
C THR A 27 44.56 -9.52 -10.75
N VAL A 28 45.12 -9.82 -11.94
CA VAL A 28 46.42 -10.50 -12.07
C VAL A 28 47.57 -9.55 -11.74
N LYS A 29 47.51 -8.27 -12.14
CA LYS A 29 48.52 -7.26 -11.78
C LYS A 29 48.49 -6.98 -10.26
N LEU A 30 47.33 -6.85 -9.66
CA LEU A 30 47.18 -6.72 -8.20
C LEU A 30 47.69 -7.96 -7.47
N LYS A 31 47.40 -9.17 -7.96
CA LYS A 31 47.88 -10.42 -7.36
C LYS A 31 49.41 -10.56 -7.43
N ASN A 32 50.02 -10.13 -8.53
CA ASN A 32 51.46 -10.15 -8.69
C ASN A 32 52.18 -9.06 -7.89
N PHE A 33 51.55 -7.89 -7.67
CA PHE A 33 52.08 -6.83 -6.81
C PHE A 33 52.02 -7.22 -5.32
N VAL A 34 50.93 -7.87 -4.91
CA VAL A 34 50.70 -8.37 -3.53
C VAL A 34 51.63 -9.54 -3.20
N ASN A 35 52.04 -10.37 -4.19
CA ASN A 35 52.94 -11.49 -3.94
C ASN A 35 54.43 -11.10 -3.76
N LYS A 36 54.81 -9.88 -4.08
CA LYS A 36 56.23 -9.43 -4.04
C LYS A 36 56.68 -8.89 -2.70
N ASN A 37 55.74 -8.64 -1.75
CA ASN A 37 56.09 -8.05 -0.44
C ASN A 37 55.20 -8.62 0.68
N GLU A 38 55.78 -9.19 1.72
CA GLU A 38 55.01 -9.84 2.83
C GLU A 38 54.09 -8.84 3.57
N LYS A 39 54.51 -7.57 3.67
CA LYS A 39 53.67 -6.50 4.25
C LYS A 39 52.40 -6.26 3.42
N SER A 40 52.49 -6.32 2.08
CA SER A 40 51.34 -6.16 1.21
C SER A 40 50.39 -7.36 1.25
N LYS A 41 50.89 -8.57 1.47
CA LYS A 41 50.04 -9.77 1.68
C LYS A 41 49.22 -9.66 2.94
N LYS A 42 49.85 -9.20 4.05
CA LYS A 42 49.15 -9.00 5.34
C LYS A 42 48.08 -7.91 5.19
N LEU A 43 48.43 -6.75 4.62
CA LEU A 43 47.50 -5.65 4.36
C LEU A 43 46.30 -6.08 3.48
N PHE A 44 46.53 -6.86 2.44
CA PHE A 44 45.46 -7.36 1.55
C PHE A 44 44.56 -8.36 2.26
N LYS A 45 45.11 -9.21 3.14
CA LYS A 45 44.34 -10.11 3.97
C LYS A 45 43.46 -9.35 4.98
N ASP A 46 44.02 -8.31 5.59
CA ASP A 46 43.29 -7.48 6.55
C ASP A 46 42.17 -6.68 5.87
N ILE A 47 42.42 -6.09 4.70
CA ILE A 47 41.38 -5.42 3.88
C ILE A 47 40.29 -6.40 3.46
N LYS A 48 40.64 -7.60 3.00
CA LYS A 48 39.66 -8.65 2.65
C LYS A 48 38.80 -9.02 3.85
N ASN A 49 39.38 -9.17 5.03
CA ASN A 49 38.65 -9.49 6.24
C ASN A 49 37.71 -8.34 6.66
N ILE A 50 38.16 -7.09 6.56
CA ILE A 50 37.34 -5.91 6.82
C ILE A 50 36.14 -5.87 5.85
N ILE A 51 36.36 -6.08 4.56
CA ILE A 51 35.28 -6.12 3.56
C ILE A 51 34.29 -7.24 3.89
N LEU A 52 34.77 -8.41 4.30
CA LEU A 52 33.94 -9.55 4.65
C LEU A 52 33.11 -9.27 5.91
N ILE A 53 33.69 -8.60 6.91
CA ILE A 53 32.97 -8.16 8.13
C ILE A 53 31.90 -7.12 7.77
N VAL A 54 32.25 -6.09 6.98
CA VAL A 54 31.29 -5.06 6.53
C VAL A 54 30.16 -5.68 5.74
N PHE A 55 30.47 -6.61 4.82
CA PHE A 55 29.46 -7.35 4.06
C PHE A 55 28.55 -8.21 4.96
N SER A 56 29.12 -8.89 5.96
CA SER A 56 28.35 -9.70 6.92
C SER A 56 27.44 -8.83 7.80
N VAL A 57 27.90 -7.68 8.24
CA VAL A 57 27.08 -6.71 8.99
C VAL A 57 25.96 -6.16 8.11
N PHE A 58 26.27 -5.83 6.85
CA PHE A 58 25.27 -5.36 5.89
C PHE A 58 24.21 -6.42 5.60
N LEU A 59 24.63 -7.68 5.40
CA LEU A 59 23.73 -8.80 5.21
C LEU A 59 22.84 -9.03 6.44
N PHE A 60 23.44 -8.97 7.64
CA PHE A 60 22.70 -9.07 8.90
C PHE A 60 21.66 -7.95 9.03
N LEU A 61 22.01 -6.70 8.69
CA LEU A 61 21.07 -5.58 8.70
C LEU A 61 19.92 -5.80 7.71
N ILE A 62 20.18 -6.30 6.50
CA ILE A 62 19.13 -6.63 5.53
C ILE A 62 18.19 -7.70 6.09
N ILE A 63 18.74 -8.76 6.68
CA ILE A 63 17.95 -9.83 7.30
C ILE A 63 17.16 -9.28 8.48
N TRP A 64 17.75 -8.47 9.31
CA TRP A 64 17.10 -7.88 10.49
C TRP A 64 15.92 -6.97 10.10
N VAL A 65 16.11 -6.08 9.14
CA VAL A 65 15.05 -5.19 8.64
C VAL A 65 13.92 -5.96 7.98
N ASN A 66 14.25 -7.02 7.25
CA ASN A 66 13.27 -7.84 6.51
C ASN A 66 12.85 -9.12 7.27
N ARG A 67 13.16 -9.24 8.55
CA ARG A 67 12.92 -10.47 9.34
C ARG A 67 11.50 -11.03 9.26
N ILE A 68 10.49 -10.17 9.14
CA ILE A 68 9.09 -10.58 9.03
C ILE A 68 8.85 -11.23 7.65
N LYS A 69 9.33 -10.63 6.58
CA LYS A 69 9.18 -11.14 5.20
C LYS A 69 10.03 -12.40 4.99
N LEU A 70 11.22 -12.46 5.58
CA LEU A 70 12.16 -13.58 5.49
C LEU A 70 11.84 -14.73 6.44
N HIS A 71 10.78 -14.64 7.25
CA HIS A 71 10.30 -15.78 8.03
C HIS A 71 9.93 -16.94 7.10
N PRO A 72 10.37 -18.19 7.37
CA PRO A 72 10.21 -19.32 6.44
C PRO A 72 8.80 -19.51 5.89
N GLU A 73 7.77 -19.41 6.73
CA GLU A 73 6.38 -19.52 6.29
C GLU A 73 5.96 -18.38 5.32
N ASN A 74 6.42 -17.16 5.56
CA ASN A 74 6.13 -16.03 4.70
C ASN A 74 6.86 -16.17 3.36
N MET A 75 8.11 -16.65 3.39
CA MET A 75 8.87 -16.94 2.16
C MET A 75 8.19 -18.03 1.32
N LEU A 76 7.76 -19.13 1.95
CA LEU A 76 7.04 -20.20 1.26
C LEU A 76 5.74 -19.67 0.64
N LEU A 77 5.01 -18.82 1.37
CA LEU A 77 3.78 -18.21 0.87
C LEU A 77 4.06 -17.29 -0.32
N LEU A 78 5.07 -16.42 -0.22
CA LEU A 78 5.50 -15.54 -1.33
C LEU A 78 5.90 -16.33 -2.59
N ILE A 79 6.60 -17.47 -2.40
CA ILE A 79 6.98 -18.34 -3.53
C ILE A 79 5.73 -18.95 -4.18
N LYS A 80 4.79 -19.49 -3.38
CA LYS A 80 3.53 -20.01 -3.89
C LYS A 80 2.72 -18.94 -4.62
N ASP A 81 2.57 -17.78 -4.03
CA ASP A 81 1.87 -16.65 -4.59
C ASP A 81 2.50 -16.21 -5.93
N LYS A 82 3.83 -16.20 -6.00
CA LYS A 82 4.56 -15.88 -7.23
C LYS A 82 4.32 -16.93 -8.32
N ILE A 83 4.38 -18.21 -7.98
CA ILE A 83 4.15 -19.30 -8.95
C ILE A 83 2.71 -19.25 -9.48
N CYS A 84 1.70 -19.09 -8.61
CA CYS A 84 0.30 -18.97 -9.03
C CYS A 84 0.06 -17.78 -9.95
N SER A 85 0.74 -16.67 -9.73
CA SER A 85 0.59 -15.45 -10.54
C SER A 85 1.38 -15.46 -11.85
N MET A 86 2.18 -16.49 -12.17
CA MET A 86 3.03 -16.58 -13.36
C MET A 86 2.28 -17.01 -14.64
N SER A 87 1.02 -17.38 -14.55
CA SER A 87 0.23 -17.82 -15.70
C SER A 87 0.12 -16.73 -16.77
N ALA A 88 0.16 -17.13 -18.03
CA ALA A 88 -0.02 -16.22 -19.15
C ALA A 88 -1.49 -15.78 -19.25
N GLY A 89 -1.72 -14.49 -19.51
CA GLY A 89 -3.04 -13.93 -19.74
C GLY A 89 -3.24 -13.50 -21.19
N LYS A 90 -4.49 -13.22 -21.54
CA LYS A 90 -4.88 -12.69 -22.87
C LYS A 90 -4.61 -11.18 -22.99
N GLY A 91 -4.09 -10.54 -21.94
CA GLY A 91 -3.89 -9.09 -21.89
C GLY A 91 -5.08 -8.37 -21.24
N PHE A 92 -5.09 -7.06 -21.40
CA PHE A 92 -6.18 -6.19 -20.96
C PHE A 92 -6.96 -5.67 -22.19
N PRO A 93 -8.28 -5.39 -22.11
CA PRO A 93 -9.10 -5.41 -20.89
C PRO A 93 -9.37 -6.83 -20.36
N CYS A 94 -9.53 -6.94 -19.03
CA CYS A 94 -9.89 -8.16 -18.35
C CYS A 94 -11.29 -7.99 -17.75
N GLU A 95 -12.22 -8.86 -18.10
CA GLU A 95 -13.56 -8.89 -17.50
C GLU A 95 -13.50 -9.57 -16.15
N ILE A 96 -14.26 -9.04 -15.17
CA ILE A 96 -14.28 -9.53 -13.80
C ILE A 96 -15.70 -9.90 -13.38
N GLU A 97 -15.82 -10.91 -12.54
CA GLU A 97 -17.10 -11.27 -11.94
C GLU A 97 -17.53 -10.25 -10.88
N GLY A 98 -18.83 -9.94 -10.85
CA GLY A 98 -19.44 -8.97 -9.95
C GLY A 98 -19.58 -7.58 -10.57
N GLU A 99 -20.65 -6.89 -10.19
CA GLU A 99 -21.01 -5.60 -10.79
C GLU A 99 -20.52 -4.41 -9.97
N LYS A 100 -20.46 -4.58 -8.64
CA LYS A 100 -20.15 -3.49 -7.70
C LYS A 100 -18.82 -3.73 -7.02
N ILE A 101 -17.83 -2.91 -7.38
CA ILE A 101 -16.56 -2.83 -6.67
C ILE A 101 -16.46 -1.41 -6.10
N SER A 102 -16.31 -1.30 -4.80
CA SER A 102 -16.00 -0.02 -4.14
C SER A 102 -14.55 0.39 -4.40
N ASN A 103 -14.25 1.68 -4.32
CA ASN A 103 -12.90 2.19 -4.55
C ASN A 103 -11.86 1.58 -3.58
N GLU A 104 -12.26 1.25 -2.36
CA GLU A 104 -11.39 0.64 -1.34
C GLU A 104 -11.13 -0.84 -1.61
N ASN A 105 -11.96 -1.49 -2.41
CA ASN A 105 -11.90 -2.92 -2.74
C ASN A 105 -11.15 -3.23 -4.04
N PHE A 106 -10.53 -2.23 -4.65
CA PHE A 106 -9.69 -2.37 -5.83
C PHE A 106 -8.31 -1.83 -5.54
N ASP A 107 -7.30 -2.69 -5.51
CA ASP A 107 -5.91 -2.31 -5.20
C ASP A 107 -4.91 -3.22 -5.90
N VAL A 108 -3.62 -2.87 -5.79
CA VAL A 108 -2.49 -3.67 -6.28
C VAL A 108 -1.72 -4.23 -5.09
N PHE A 109 -1.58 -5.53 -5.07
CA PHE A 109 -0.94 -6.30 -4.02
C PHE A 109 0.11 -7.24 -4.62
N ASN A 110 1.40 -7.05 -4.28
CA ASN A 110 2.54 -7.79 -4.84
C ASN A 110 2.49 -7.90 -6.38
N ASP A 111 2.37 -6.76 -7.07
CA ASP A 111 2.27 -6.64 -8.53
C ASP A 111 1.00 -7.28 -9.15
N ASN A 112 0.07 -7.77 -8.36
CA ASN A 112 -1.18 -8.34 -8.82
C ASN A 112 -2.36 -7.45 -8.42
N ILE A 113 -3.38 -7.44 -9.24
CA ILE A 113 -4.61 -6.72 -8.96
C ILE A 113 -5.48 -7.58 -8.04
N VAL A 114 -6.00 -6.95 -7.00
CA VAL A 114 -7.02 -7.50 -6.11
C VAL A 114 -8.29 -6.69 -6.29
N ALA A 115 -9.35 -7.36 -6.72
CA ALA A 115 -10.64 -6.73 -6.93
C ALA A 115 -11.70 -7.55 -6.18
N LEU A 116 -12.20 -6.97 -5.07
CA LEU A 116 -13.28 -7.55 -4.28
C LEU A 116 -14.60 -6.91 -4.71
N SER A 117 -15.43 -7.68 -5.40
CA SER A 117 -16.75 -7.26 -5.82
C SER A 117 -17.80 -7.56 -4.75
N ASP A 118 -19.06 -7.34 -5.09
CA ASP A 118 -20.21 -7.69 -4.24
C ASP A 118 -20.41 -9.20 -4.05
N ASN A 119 -19.82 -10.06 -4.90
CA ASN A 119 -20.00 -11.51 -4.85
C ASN A 119 -18.72 -12.33 -4.97
N SER A 120 -17.59 -11.72 -5.36
CA SER A 120 -16.34 -12.47 -5.61
C SER A 120 -15.06 -11.67 -5.32
N LEU A 121 -14.02 -12.41 -4.95
CA LEU A 121 -12.64 -11.94 -4.91
C LEU A 121 -11.95 -12.35 -6.20
N ASN A 122 -11.56 -11.40 -7.03
CA ASN A 122 -10.84 -11.62 -8.28
C ASN A 122 -9.36 -11.26 -8.09
N LEU A 123 -8.45 -12.20 -8.35
CA LEU A 123 -7.00 -11.99 -8.33
C LEU A 123 -6.46 -12.09 -9.74
N ILE A 124 -5.86 -11.00 -10.23
CA ILE A 124 -5.49 -10.84 -11.62
C ILE A 124 -4.01 -10.46 -11.69
N ASN A 125 -3.26 -11.16 -12.51
CA ASN A 125 -1.84 -10.86 -12.67
C ASN A 125 -1.59 -9.72 -13.68
N LYS A 126 -0.34 -9.28 -13.78
CA LYS A 126 0.08 -8.20 -14.69
C LYS A 126 -0.10 -8.48 -16.18
N SER A 127 -0.40 -9.73 -16.57
CA SER A 127 -0.74 -10.12 -17.95
C SER A 127 -2.24 -10.20 -18.21
N GLY A 128 -3.08 -9.79 -17.25
CA GLY A 128 -4.54 -9.78 -17.38
C GLY A 128 -5.20 -11.16 -17.21
N ASN A 129 -4.47 -12.14 -16.63
CA ASN A 129 -5.06 -13.44 -16.29
C ASN A 129 -5.67 -13.41 -14.90
N ILE A 130 -6.95 -13.82 -14.80
CA ILE A 130 -7.58 -14.13 -13.52
C ILE A 130 -7.07 -15.50 -13.10
N PHE A 131 -6.07 -15.52 -12.22
CA PHE A 131 -5.47 -16.78 -11.76
C PHE A 131 -6.20 -17.36 -10.54
N ARG A 132 -7.07 -16.57 -9.90
CA ARG A 132 -7.94 -17.02 -8.83
C ARG A 132 -9.21 -16.18 -8.76
N ASN A 133 -10.34 -16.85 -8.65
CA ASN A 133 -11.65 -16.26 -8.41
C ASN A 133 -12.32 -17.04 -7.28
N GLU A 134 -12.75 -16.33 -6.24
CA GLU A 134 -13.36 -16.93 -5.04
C GLU A 134 -14.68 -16.24 -4.74
N LYS A 135 -15.77 -16.99 -4.78
CA LYS A 135 -17.08 -16.46 -4.40
C LYS A 135 -17.24 -16.28 -2.90
N HIS A 136 -18.00 -15.27 -2.52
CA HIS A 136 -18.40 -15.01 -1.14
C HIS A 136 -19.84 -14.52 -1.05
N ASN A 137 -20.42 -14.61 0.15
CA ASN A 137 -21.80 -14.19 0.44
C ASN A 137 -21.79 -13.02 1.45
N PHE A 138 -20.90 -12.04 1.25
CA PHE A 138 -20.83 -10.85 2.10
C PHE A 138 -21.81 -9.80 1.58
N SER A 139 -22.57 -9.20 2.49
CA SER A 139 -23.53 -8.14 2.15
C SER A 139 -22.84 -6.80 1.91
N ASN A 140 -21.75 -6.53 2.63
CA ASN A 140 -20.94 -5.32 2.50
C ASN A 140 -19.45 -5.69 2.57
N PRO A 141 -18.89 -6.28 1.49
CA PRO A 141 -17.53 -6.76 1.45
C PRO A 141 -16.52 -5.61 1.59
N CYS A 142 -15.52 -5.81 2.43
CA CYS A 142 -14.42 -4.90 2.64
C CYS A 142 -13.08 -5.63 2.56
N LEU A 143 -12.09 -4.98 1.95
CA LEU A 143 -10.74 -5.48 1.77
C LEU A 143 -9.76 -4.63 2.58
N LYS A 144 -8.88 -5.29 3.33
CA LYS A 144 -7.65 -4.69 3.88
C LYS A 144 -6.50 -5.63 3.59
N HIS A 145 -5.37 -5.12 3.18
CA HIS A 145 -4.17 -5.93 2.96
C HIS A 145 -2.94 -5.25 3.53
N ASN A 146 -1.95 -6.07 3.86
CA ASN A 146 -0.66 -5.60 4.31
C ASN A 146 0.39 -6.69 4.04
N GLY A 147 1.44 -6.33 3.27
CA GLY A 147 2.54 -7.25 2.97
C GLY A 147 2.14 -8.47 2.13
N ILE A 148 1.87 -9.61 2.77
CA ILE A 148 1.72 -10.92 2.11
C ILE A 148 0.28 -11.44 2.16
N ARG A 149 -0.55 -10.85 3.02
CA ARG A 149 -1.91 -11.33 3.32
C ARG A 149 -2.91 -10.21 3.17
N SER A 150 -4.14 -10.61 2.93
CA SER A 150 -5.30 -9.74 3.01
C SER A 150 -6.35 -10.32 3.95
N ILE A 151 -7.18 -9.45 4.49
CA ILE A 151 -8.40 -9.81 5.19
C ILE A 151 -9.58 -9.26 4.40
N ILE A 152 -10.51 -10.12 4.04
CA ILE A 152 -11.79 -9.73 3.48
C ILE A 152 -12.87 -10.02 4.52
N TYR A 153 -13.79 -9.10 4.71
CA TYR A 153 -14.81 -9.21 5.74
C TYR A 153 -16.10 -8.54 5.35
N ASP A 154 -17.19 -9.01 5.95
CA ASP A 154 -18.52 -8.44 5.79
C ASP A 154 -18.74 -7.35 6.85
N ARG A 155 -18.65 -6.08 6.45
CA ARG A 155 -18.88 -4.95 7.38
C ARG A 155 -20.36 -4.90 7.78
N GLY A 156 -20.64 -4.97 9.07
CA GLY A 156 -22.00 -5.11 9.59
C GLY A 156 -22.50 -6.55 9.63
N GLY A 157 -21.82 -7.48 8.98
CA GLY A 157 -22.02 -8.92 9.09
C GLY A 157 -21.08 -9.56 10.11
N LYS A 158 -20.89 -10.86 10.00
CA LYS A 158 -20.10 -11.66 10.97
C LYS A 158 -18.95 -12.44 10.35
N ASN A 159 -18.90 -12.56 9.03
CA ASN A 159 -17.99 -13.45 8.33
C ASN A 159 -16.74 -12.70 7.88
N PHE A 160 -15.60 -13.39 7.91
CA PHE A 160 -14.33 -12.88 7.40
C PHE A 160 -13.48 -14.03 6.84
N LYS A 161 -12.53 -13.69 5.97
CA LYS A 161 -11.53 -14.61 5.44
C LYS A 161 -10.16 -13.96 5.45
N ILE A 162 -9.13 -14.74 5.75
CA ILE A 162 -7.73 -14.37 5.58
C ILE A 162 -7.22 -15.02 4.31
N GLU A 163 -6.74 -14.22 3.38
CA GLU A 163 -6.36 -14.64 2.04
C GLU A 163 -4.86 -14.37 1.79
N SER A 164 -4.23 -15.24 1.02
CA SER A 164 -3.03 -14.90 0.24
C SER A 164 -3.41 -14.82 -1.24
N LEU A 165 -2.48 -14.51 -2.10
CA LEU A 165 -2.75 -14.54 -3.54
C LEU A 165 -3.03 -15.97 -4.04
N SER A 166 -2.40 -16.98 -3.44
CA SER A 166 -2.51 -18.38 -3.90
C SER A 166 -3.61 -19.19 -3.25
N GLN A 167 -4.07 -18.81 -2.04
CA GLN A 167 -5.00 -19.66 -1.29
C GLN A 167 -5.74 -18.90 -0.17
N ASN A 168 -6.89 -19.45 0.25
CA ASN A 168 -7.52 -19.08 1.50
C ASN A 168 -6.69 -19.67 2.66
N LEU A 169 -6.31 -18.83 3.62
CA LEU A 169 -5.51 -19.25 4.78
C LEU A 169 -6.39 -19.57 5.98
N TYR A 170 -7.50 -18.86 6.13
CA TYR A 170 -8.44 -19.05 7.22
C TYR A 170 -9.78 -18.40 6.89
N SER A 171 -10.87 -19.06 7.28
CA SER A 171 -12.23 -18.49 7.22
C SER A 171 -12.84 -18.58 8.62
N GLY A 172 -13.41 -17.48 9.07
CA GLY A 172 -13.96 -17.37 10.40
C GLY A 172 -15.31 -16.64 10.44
N LYS A 173 -15.98 -16.81 11.56
CA LYS A 173 -17.24 -16.16 11.86
C LYS A 173 -17.17 -15.59 13.28
N CYS A 174 -17.45 -14.28 13.43
CA CYS A 174 -17.55 -13.61 14.70
C CYS A 174 -18.93 -13.85 15.33
N GLU A 175 -19.00 -13.81 16.65
CA GLU A 175 -20.29 -13.84 17.37
C GLU A 175 -21.09 -12.53 17.13
N LYS A 176 -20.40 -11.41 17.04
CA LYS A 176 -20.95 -10.06 16.91
C LYS A 176 -20.61 -9.46 15.54
N ASN A 177 -21.38 -8.45 15.16
CA ASN A 177 -21.22 -7.79 13.87
C ASN A 177 -19.89 -7.03 13.80
N ILE A 178 -19.15 -7.26 12.71
CA ILE A 178 -17.85 -6.67 12.42
C ILE A 178 -18.02 -5.19 12.06
N ILE A 179 -17.21 -4.34 12.67
CA ILE A 179 -17.12 -2.90 12.36
C ILE A 179 -15.99 -2.65 11.39
N ALA A 180 -14.79 -3.12 11.74
CA ALA A 180 -13.56 -2.95 10.95
C ALA A 180 -12.59 -4.09 11.23
N CYS A 181 -11.70 -4.36 10.27
CA CYS A 181 -10.62 -5.32 10.44
C CYS A 181 -9.28 -4.70 10.03
N ALA A 182 -8.20 -5.27 10.55
CA ALA A 182 -6.83 -4.97 10.14
C ALA A 182 -5.98 -6.23 10.13
N ILE A 183 -4.94 -6.25 9.28
CA ILE A 183 -3.97 -7.33 9.20
C ILE A 183 -2.56 -6.76 9.13
N SER A 184 -1.63 -7.39 9.85
CA SER A 184 -0.22 -7.00 9.89
C SER A 184 0.63 -7.84 8.93
N ASP A 185 1.85 -7.38 8.62
CA ASP A 185 2.82 -8.13 7.80
C ASP A 185 3.20 -9.47 8.44
N SER A 186 3.17 -9.56 9.78
CA SER A 186 3.42 -10.80 10.51
C SER A 186 2.28 -11.83 10.43
N GLY A 187 1.12 -11.43 9.89
CA GLY A 187 -0.08 -12.27 9.80
C GLY A 187 -0.96 -12.23 11.05
N VAL A 188 -0.65 -11.39 12.03
CA VAL A 188 -1.56 -11.04 13.12
C VAL A 188 -2.70 -10.20 12.56
N TYR A 189 -3.92 -10.49 12.94
CA TYR A 189 -5.08 -9.73 12.49
C TYR A 189 -5.96 -9.32 13.69
N ALA A 190 -6.66 -8.22 13.53
CA ALA A 190 -7.56 -7.67 14.52
C ALA A 190 -8.93 -7.46 13.92
N ILE A 191 -9.96 -7.71 14.71
CA ILE A 191 -11.35 -7.53 14.37
C ILE A 191 -11.99 -6.63 15.43
N ALA A 192 -12.47 -5.47 14.99
CA ALA A 192 -13.33 -4.60 15.78
C ALA A 192 -14.78 -5.02 15.54
N HIS A 193 -15.54 -5.27 16.60
CA HIS A 193 -16.92 -5.70 16.52
C HIS A 193 -17.80 -5.02 17.58
N ARG A 194 -19.11 -5.09 17.38
CA ARG A 194 -20.07 -4.60 18.37
C ARG A 194 -19.95 -5.40 19.67
N SER A 195 -20.31 -4.78 20.78
CA SER A 195 -20.40 -5.44 22.08
C SER A 195 -21.82 -5.34 22.63
N VAL A 196 -22.15 -6.18 23.59
CA VAL A 196 -23.44 -6.12 24.32
C VAL A 196 -23.34 -5.19 25.52
N SER A 197 -22.18 -5.18 26.17
CA SER A 197 -21.92 -4.45 27.41
C SER A 197 -21.10 -3.18 27.24
N HIS A 198 -20.50 -2.98 26.06
CA HIS A 198 -19.63 -1.86 25.74
C HIS A 198 -20.00 -1.23 24.40
N LEU A 199 -19.46 -0.07 24.07
CA LEU A 199 -19.67 0.59 22.78
C LEU A 199 -19.00 -0.14 21.62
N GLY A 200 -17.97 -0.94 21.89
CA GLY A 200 -17.30 -1.81 20.95
C GLY A 200 -16.19 -2.60 21.59
N GLU A 201 -15.71 -3.61 20.90
CA GLU A 201 -14.60 -4.45 21.32
C GLU A 201 -13.65 -4.72 20.16
N ILE A 202 -12.36 -4.89 20.48
CA ILE A 202 -11.36 -5.40 19.57
C ILE A 202 -10.86 -6.74 20.08
N ALA A 203 -10.87 -7.74 19.21
CA ALA A 203 -10.21 -9.01 19.42
C ALA A 203 -9.04 -9.15 18.44
N VAL A 204 -7.87 -9.51 18.94
CA VAL A 204 -6.64 -9.68 18.15
C VAL A 204 -6.24 -11.14 18.13
N TYR A 205 -5.95 -11.64 16.95
CA TYR A 205 -5.65 -13.05 16.72
C TYR A 205 -4.26 -13.21 16.11
N ASN A 206 -3.59 -14.31 16.46
CA ASN A 206 -2.39 -14.70 15.75
C ASN A 206 -2.74 -15.29 14.37
N LYS A 207 -1.74 -15.54 13.54
CA LYS A 207 -1.89 -16.10 12.19
C LYS A 207 -2.57 -17.51 12.14
N LYS A 208 -2.72 -18.19 13.30
CA LYS A 208 -3.40 -19.49 13.42
C LYS A 208 -4.85 -19.34 13.92
N GLY A 209 -5.36 -18.12 14.08
CA GLY A 209 -6.70 -17.87 14.56
C GLY A 209 -6.87 -17.94 16.09
N LYS A 210 -5.77 -18.09 16.87
CA LYS A 210 -5.85 -18.06 18.32
C LYS A 210 -5.85 -16.63 18.82
N GLU A 211 -6.82 -16.28 19.65
CA GLU A 211 -6.91 -14.97 20.29
C GLU A 211 -5.69 -14.69 21.17
N LYS A 212 -5.14 -13.51 21.06
CA LYS A 212 -3.97 -13.01 21.80
C LYS A 212 -4.31 -11.88 22.75
N TYR A 213 -5.28 -11.07 22.39
CA TYR A 213 -5.59 -9.83 23.07
C TYR A 213 -7.03 -9.43 22.83
N ARG A 214 -7.65 -8.80 23.81
CA ARG A 214 -9.00 -8.23 23.74
C ARG A 214 -9.03 -6.90 24.50
N PHE A 215 -9.74 -5.91 23.93
CA PHE A 215 -9.94 -4.63 24.59
C PHE A 215 -11.37 -4.12 24.31
N SER A 216 -12.04 -3.65 25.37
CA SER A 216 -13.42 -3.12 25.32
C SER A 216 -13.44 -1.61 25.48
N PHE A 217 -14.23 -0.94 24.65
CA PHE A 217 -14.39 0.51 24.63
C PHE A 217 -15.71 0.89 25.27
N SER A 218 -15.65 1.69 26.35
CA SER A 218 -16.83 2.18 27.08
C SER A 218 -17.14 3.66 26.81
N GLU A 219 -16.18 4.41 26.24
CA GLU A 219 -16.30 5.86 26.03
C GLU A 219 -16.54 6.24 24.57
N TYR A 220 -16.09 5.39 23.62
CA TYR A 220 -16.08 5.70 22.20
C TYR A 220 -16.59 4.55 21.35
N TYR A 221 -17.33 4.88 20.29
CA TYR A 221 -17.68 3.93 19.21
C TYR A 221 -16.52 3.77 18.25
N ILE A 222 -16.13 2.54 17.95
CA ILE A 222 -15.01 2.28 17.05
C ILE A 222 -15.40 2.67 15.61
N SER A 223 -14.52 3.42 14.93
CA SER A 223 -14.68 3.78 13.51
C SER A 223 -13.75 2.98 12.59
N ASP A 224 -12.46 2.88 12.92
CA ASP A 224 -11.47 2.12 12.12
C ASP A 224 -10.31 1.63 12.99
N ILE A 225 -9.54 0.68 12.47
CA ILE A 225 -8.40 0.05 13.12
C ILE A 225 -7.26 -0.19 12.13
N SER A 226 -6.02 0.00 12.58
CA SER A 226 -4.80 -0.35 11.86
C SER A 226 -3.82 -1.05 12.79
N LEU A 227 -3.05 -2.00 12.25
CA LEU A 227 -1.99 -2.71 12.97
C LEU A 227 -0.62 -2.24 12.51
N ASN A 228 0.35 -2.21 13.43
CA ASN A 228 1.74 -2.05 13.01
C ASN A 228 2.26 -3.32 12.30
N SER A 229 3.37 -3.21 11.56
CA SER A 229 3.91 -4.32 10.74
C SER A 229 4.22 -5.58 11.54
N SER A 230 4.66 -5.45 12.80
CA SER A 230 4.97 -6.58 13.68
C SER A 230 3.72 -7.24 14.29
N GLY A 231 2.57 -6.57 14.28
CA GLY A 231 1.33 -7.07 14.86
C GLY A 231 1.38 -7.20 16.39
N ASN A 232 2.05 -6.26 17.06
CA ASN A 232 2.11 -6.18 18.51
C ASN A 232 1.42 -4.93 19.08
N GLU A 233 1.04 -3.99 18.21
CA GLU A 233 0.27 -2.79 18.56
C GLU A 233 -0.85 -2.54 17.56
N ALA A 234 -1.94 -1.96 18.04
CA ALA A 234 -3.04 -1.43 17.23
C ALA A 234 -3.21 0.07 17.46
N ALA A 235 -3.47 0.80 16.39
CA ALA A 235 -4.08 2.12 16.43
C ALA A 235 -5.58 1.97 16.16
N VAL A 236 -6.40 2.46 17.07
CA VAL A 236 -7.86 2.36 16.99
C VAL A 236 -8.45 3.74 17.08
N CYS A 237 -9.28 4.09 16.14
CA CYS A 237 -10.05 5.33 16.22
C CYS A 237 -11.43 5.09 16.81
N GLY A 238 -11.80 5.90 17.78
CA GLY A 238 -13.12 5.94 18.39
C GLY A 238 -13.77 7.31 18.20
N LEU A 239 -15.10 7.32 18.13
CA LEU A 239 -15.95 8.50 18.00
C LEU A 239 -16.84 8.64 19.22
N ALA A 240 -16.94 9.84 19.77
CA ALA A 240 -17.88 10.18 20.83
C ALA A 240 -18.44 11.59 20.62
N THR A 241 -19.62 11.84 21.18
CA THR A 241 -20.23 13.17 21.18
C THR A 241 -19.93 13.84 22.51
N ASN A 242 -19.43 15.07 22.47
CA ASN A 242 -19.25 15.90 23.63
C ASN A 242 -19.80 17.31 23.35
N ASN A 243 -20.73 17.80 24.17
CA ASN A 243 -21.37 19.11 24.00
C ASN A 243 -21.92 19.37 22.60
N GLY A 244 -22.53 18.36 21.98
CA GLY A 244 -23.10 18.47 20.64
C GLY A 244 -22.08 18.34 19.49
N ASN A 245 -20.78 18.29 19.76
CA ASN A 245 -19.73 18.09 18.77
C ASN A 245 -19.26 16.64 18.75
N ILE A 246 -19.00 16.11 17.55
CA ILE A 246 -18.38 14.79 17.39
C ILE A 246 -16.87 14.95 17.49
N ASN A 247 -16.26 14.22 18.42
CA ASN A 247 -14.83 14.17 18.62
C ASN A 247 -14.30 12.76 18.33
N SER A 248 -13.09 12.68 17.85
CA SER A 248 -12.38 11.42 17.68
C SER A 248 -11.32 11.26 18.76
N CYS A 249 -11.03 10.02 19.11
CA CYS A 249 -9.90 9.67 19.96
C CYS A 249 -9.13 8.50 19.32
N VAL A 250 -7.82 8.65 19.20
CA VAL A 250 -6.93 7.58 18.73
C VAL A 250 -6.31 6.89 19.94
N TYR A 251 -6.63 5.62 20.10
CA TYR A 251 -6.05 4.73 21.11
C TYR A 251 -4.88 3.96 20.49
N ILE A 252 -3.77 3.89 21.20
CA ILE A 252 -2.67 3.01 20.89
C ILE A 252 -2.68 1.88 21.93
N LEU A 253 -2.96 0.68 21.45
CA LEU A 253 -3.04 -0.53 22.26
C LEU A 253 -1.79 -1.36 22.07
N ASP A 254 -1.07 -1.65 23.17
CA ASP A 254 0.02 -2.66 23.18
C ASP A 254 -0.57 -3.97 23.67
N PHE A 255 -0.42 -5.04 22.92
CA PHE A 255 -1.03 -6.35 23.23
C PHE A 255 -0.40 -7.08 24.42
N LYS A 256 0.49 -6.41 25.13
CA LYS A 256 1.06 -6.87 26.41
C LYS A 256 0.44 -6.17 27.62
N SER A 257 -0.46 -5.21 27.41
CA SER A 257 -1.02 -4.36 28.45
C SER A 257 -2.55 -4.30 28.34
N ASP A 258 -3.23 -4.39 29.48
CA ASP A 258 -4.69 -4.22 29.53
C ASP A 258 -5.12 -2.75 29.46
N LYS A 259 -4.16 -1.81 29.54
CA LYS A 259 -4.42 -0.38 29.42
C LYS A 259 -3.86 0.15 28.12
N PRO A 260 -4.54 1.14 27.48
CA PRO A 260 -3.99 1.82 26.32
C PRO A 260 -2.61 2.42 26.63
N LYS A 261 -1.66 2.22 25.75
CA LYS A 261 -0.32 2.81 25.85
C LYS A 261 -0.37 4.34 25.75
N ARG A 262 -1.26 4.85 24.87
CA ARG A 262 -1.52 6.28 24.67
C ARG A 262 -2.93 6.51 24.17
N LYS A 263 -3.45 7.72 24.45
CA LYS A 263 -4.70 8.25 23.87
C LYS A 263 -4.39 9.63 23.27
N PHE A 264 -4.97 9.93 22.11
CA PHE A 264 -4.84 11.22 21.44
C PHE A 264 -6.21 11.72 21.06
N ASN A 265 -6.63 12.82 21.68
CA ASN A 265 -7.93 13.44 21.40
C ASN A 265 -7.80 14.33 20.16
N LEU A 266 -8.72 14.16 19.22
CA LEU A 266 -8.84 14.90 17.97
C LEU A 266 -10.20 15.61 18.00
N GLU A 267 -10.19 16.81 18.54
CA GLU A 267 -11.41 17.57 18.80
C GLU A 267 -12.03 18.06 17.49
N ASN A 268 -13.37 18.07 17.45
CA ASN A 268 -14.16 18.64 16.36
C ASN A 268 -13.82 18.02 14.98
N ASN A 269 -13.47 16.72 14.95
CA ASN A 269 -13.01 16.02 13.77
C ASN A 269 -13.55 14.59 13.76
N ILE A 270 -14.17 14.17 12.67
CA ILE A 270 -14.72 12.83 12.49
C ILE A 270 -13.70 12.00 11.72
N VAL A 271 -12.87 11.25 12.44
CA VAL A 271 -11.87 10.39 11.81
C VAL A 271 -12.54 9.11 11.31
N THR A 272 -12.45 8.88 10.01
CA THR A 272 -13.03 7.73 9.32
C THR A 272 -11.99 6.67 8.93
N ARG A 273 -10.71 7.05 8.91
CA ARG A 273 -9.61 6.17 8.53
C ARG A 273 -8.40 6.36 9.42
N ILE A 274 -7.78 5.26 9.81
CA ILE A 274 -6.52 5.27 10.55
C ILE A 274 -5.51 4.32 9.90
N GLU A 275 -4.25 4.76 9.76
CA GLU A 275 -3.18 3.95 9.16
C GLU A 275 -1.88 4.07 9.95
N TYR A 276 -1.23 2.94 10.21
CA TYR A 276 0.18 2.95 10.60
C TYR A 276 1.05 3.30 9.40
N ILE A 277 1.79 4.39 9.47
CA ILE A 277 2.74 4.83 8.44
C ILE A 277 4.05 4.06 8.61
N SER A 278 4.58 4.06 9.83
CA SER A 278 5.84 3.41 10.18
C SER A 278 5.81 2.99 11.66
N ASN A 279 6.85 2.32 12.13
CA ASN A 279 7.00 1.97 13.55
C ASN A 279 7.18 3.21 14.44
N GLY A 280 6.16 3.98 14.64
CA GLY A 280 6.17 5.16 15.50
C GLY A 280 5.36 6.34 14.97
N ASN A 281 4.71 6.20 13.82
CA ASN A 281 3.82 7.22 13.29
C ASN A 281 2.48 6.60 12.88
N VAL A 282 1.41 7.37 13.08
CA VAL A 282 0.04 7.02 12.69
C VAL A 282 -0.57 8.21 11.96
N LEU A 283 -1.26 7.94 10.87
CA LEU A 283 -2.08 8.90 10.14
C LEU A 283 -3.55 8.66 10.48
N ALA A 284 -4.24 9.71 10.96
CA ALA A 284 -5.67 9.73 11.15
C ALA A 284 -6.30 10.71 10.16
N ILE A 285 -7.20 10.22 9.29
CA ILE A 285 -7.86 11.02 8.26
C ILE A 285 -9.28 11.33 8.72
N GLY A 286 -9.54 12.61 8.95
CA GLY A 286 -10.83 13.11 9.41
C GLY A 286 -11.55 13.94 8.34
N ASP A 287 -12.67 14.51 8.73
CA ASP A 287 -13.52 15.35 7.88
C ASP A 287 -13.02 16.80 7.75
N LYS A 288 -12.36 17.34 8.78
CA LYS A 288 -11.87 18.74 8.81
C LYS A 288 -10.36 18.86 8.70
N TYR A 289 -9.65 17.86 9.19
CA TYR A 289 -8.19 17.81 9.11
C TYR A 289 -7.69 16.36 9.20
N MET A 290 -6.47 16.12 8.75
CA MET A 290 -5.75 14.88 9.00
C MET A 290 -4.65 15.13 10.03
N SER A 291 -4.39 14.13 10.87
CA SER A 291 -3.42 14.18 11.95
C SER A 291 -2.31 13.18 11.74
N PHE A 292 -1.08 13.68 11.73
CA PHE A 292 0.15 12.89 11.72
C PHE A 292 0.64 12.79 13.17
N ILE A 293 0.51 11.61 13.76
CA ILE A 293 0.78 11.35 15.17
C ILE A 293 2.11 10.62 15.30
N ASN A 294 3.08 11.25 15.95
CA ASN A 294 4.36 10.61 16.26
C ASN A 294 4.24 9.87 17.60
N LEU A 295 4.27 8.54 17.56
CA LEU A 295 4.09 7.72 18.76
C LEU A 295 5.30 7.74 19.70
N LYS A 296 6.48 8.12 19.25
CA LYS A 296 7.66 8.23 20.12
C LYS A 296 7.63 9.50 20.95
N SER A 297 7.47 10.65 20.29
CA SER A 297 7.42 11.95 20.96
C SER A 297 6.06 12.26 21.59
N GLY A 298 4.97 11.72 21.07
CA GLY A 298 3.60 12.09 21.44
C GLY A 298 3.09 13.33 20.71
N ASN A 299 3.83 13.89 19.78
CA ASN A 299 3.44 15.07 19.04
C ASN A 299 2.39 14.76 17.97
N ILE A 300 1.43 15.67 17.81
CA ILE A 300 0.43 15.64 16.74
C ILE A 300 0.69 16.83 15.82
N LYS A 301 0.76 16.57 14.53
CA LYS A 301 0.78 17.60 13.49
C LYS A 301 -0.48 17.49 12.66
N ASN A 302 -1.31 18.53 12.73
CA ASN A 302 -2.55 18.58 11.96
C ASN A 302 -2.34 19.29 10.63
N TYR A 303 -2.90 18.71 9.56
CA TYR A 303 -3.06 19.35 8.27
C TYR A 303 -4.54 19.74 8.11
N SER A 304 -4.83 21.04 8.26
CA SER A 304 -6.18 21.58 8.14
C SER A 304 -6.61 21.64 6.66
N TYR A 305 -7.88 21.33 6.41
CA TYR A 305 -8.46 21.43 5.06
C TYR A 305 -8.93 22.85 4.72
N GLU A 306 -8.84 23.82 5.64
CA GLU A 306 -9.21 25.20 5.43
C GLU A 306 -10.64 25.35 4.87
N ASN A 307 -11.61 24.59 5.42
CA ASN A 307 -13.00 24.47 4.97
C ASN A 307 -13.21 23.85 3.57
N LYS A 308 -12.17 23.24 2.99
CA LYS A 308 -12.30 22.44 1.76
C LYS A 308 -12.81 21.03 2.10
N ILE A 309 -13.34 20.37 1.10
CA ILE A 309 -13.83 19.00 1.23
C ILE A 309 -12.80 18.04 0.63
N LEU A 310 -12.34 17.08 1.42
CA LEU A 310 -11.50 15.98 0.93
C LEU A 310 -12.36 15.04 0.07
N LYS A 311 -12.19 15.11 -1.27
CA LYS A 311 -12.93 14.27 -2.23
C LYS A 311 -12.35 12.87 -2.35
N PHE A 312 -11.04 12.81 -2.58
CA PHE A 312 -10.28 11.59 -2.84
C PHE A 312 -8.91 11.69 -2.21
N TYR A 313 -8.34 10.55 -1.87
CA TYR A 313 -6.93 10.45 -1.49
C TYR A 313 -6.35 9.11 -1.95
N ASP A 314 -5.04 9.08 -2.15
CA ASP A 314 -4.24 7.88 -2.35
C ASP A 314 -3.09 7.88 -1.35
N PHE A 315 -3.07 6.86 -0.50
CA PHE A 315 -2.10 6.72 0.58
C PHE A 315 -1.05 5.66 0.24
N ASN A 316 0.22 6.03 0.39
CA ASN A 316 1.35 5.14 0.26
C ASN A 316 2.23 5.24 1.51
N LYS A 317 2.46 4.11 2.19
CA LYS A 317 3.25 4.06 3.42
C LYS A 317 4.67 4.64 3.27
N ASN A 318 5.24 4.60 2.07
CA ASN A 318 6.61 5.06 1.81
C ASN A 318 6.67 6.50 1.31
N GLU A 319 5.63 6.99 0.64
CA GLU A 319 5.64 8.28 -0.04
C GLU A 319 4.80 9.34 0.68
N GLY A 320 3.75 8.93 1.39
CA GLY A 320 2.81 9.81 2.07
C GLY A 320 1.39 9.71 1.53
N ILE A 321 0.65 10.80 1.54
CA ILE A 321 -0.73 10.87 1.11
C ILE A 321 -0.90 11.97 0.05
N CYS A 322 -1.47 11.60 -1.09
CA CYS A 322 -1.88 12.51 -2.13
C CYS A 322 -3.39 12.75 -2.01
N CYS A 323 -3.80 13.99 -1.87
CA CYS A 323 -5.17 14.40 -1.60
C CYS A 323 -5.72 15.24 -2.75
N CYS A 324 -7.00 15.09 -3.02
CA CYS A 324 -7.79 15.96 -3.88
C CYS A 324 -8.86 16.65 -3.04
N PHE A 325 -8.82 17.97 -2.98
CA PHE A 325 -9.76 18.79 -2.26
C PHE A 325 -10.66 19.57 -3.21
N ALA A 326 -11.97 19.60 -2.94
CA ALA A 326 -12.87 20.55 -3.56
C ALA A 326 -12.77 21.90 -2.85
N THR A 327 -12.64 22.98 -3.62
CA THR A 327 -12.51 24.33 -3.07
C THR A 327 -13.86 25.01 -2.79
N SER A 328 -14.96 24.50 -3.35
CA SER A 328 -16.33 24.93 -3.03
C SER A 328 -17.32 23.78 -3.20
N VAL A 329 -18.53 23.96 -2.64
CA VAL A 329 -19.63 22.97 -2.71
C VAL A 329 -20.31 22.99 -4.10
N ASN A 330 -20.07 23.98 -4.92
CA ASN A 330 -20.70 24.14 -6.24
C ASN A 330 -19.98 23.32 -7.31
N GLU A 331 -20.72 22.76 -8.26
CA GLU A 331 -20.26 21.85 -9.33
C GLU A 331 -19.18 22.40 -10.28
N PHE A 332 -18.95 23.72 -10.27
CA PHE A 332 -17.90 24.39 -11.06
C PHE A 332 -16.63 24.67 -10.24
N ALA A 333 -16.43 23.95 -9.15
CA ALA A 333 -15.31 24.19 -8.26
C ALA A 333 -14.00 23.67 -8.83
N ASN A 334 -12.98 24.50 -8.73
CA ASN A 334 -11.60 24.16 -9.00
C ASN A 334 -11.09 23.18 -7.93
N ASP A 335 -10.68 22.02 -8.32
CA ASP A 335 -10.08 21.05 -7.38
C ASP A 335 -8.61 21.39 -7.14
N GLU A 336 -8.12 21.02 -5.96
CA GLU A 336 -6.75 21.21 -5.54
C GLU A 336 -6.10 19.86 -5.22
N ILE A 337 -4.94 19.61 -5.81
CA ILE A 337 -4.12 18.43 -5.51
C ILE A 337 -3.04 18.84 -4.53
N VAL A 338 -2.92 18.07 -3.44
CA VAL A 338 -1.91 18.27 -2.41
C VAL A 338 -1.20 16.96 -2.11
N MET A 339 0.12 16.98 -2.13
CA MET A 339 0.95 15.87 -1.69
C MET A 339 1.57 16.18 -0.33
N ILE A 340 1.37 15.30 0.65
CA ILE A 340 1.84 15.45 2.02
C ILE A 340 2.68 14.22 2.36
N ASN A 341 3.89 14.41 2.87
CA ASN A 341 4.75 13.32 3.28
C ASN A 341 4.31 12.70 4.63
N ASN A 342 4.97 11.63 5.04
CA ASN A 342 4.67 10.90 6.27
C ASN A 342 4.93 11.70 7.58
N ASP A 343 5.58 12.85 7.51
CA ASP A 343 5.78 13.77 8.64
C ASP A 343 4.76 14.92 8.64
N GLY A 344 3.76 14.88 7.75
CA GLY A 344 2.76 15.91 7.63
C GLY A 344 3.28 17.22 7.01
N LYS A 345 4.35 17.16 6.21
CA LYS A 345 4.85 18.30 5.45
C LYS A 345 4.28 18.27 4.04
N GLU A 346 3.68 19.38 3.62
CA GLU A 346 3.26 19.59 2.25
C GLU A 346 4.48 19.59 1.32
N LEU A 347 4.46 18.73 0.29
CA LEU A 347 5.52 18.61 -0.71
C LEU A 347 5.20 19.48 -1.93
N PHE A 348 3.95 19.46 -2.37
CA PHE A 348 3.44 20.37 -3.38
C PHE A 348 1.93 20.57 -3.22
N LYS A 349 1.45 21.67 -3.80
CA LYS A 349 0.05 22.05 -3.84
C LYS A 349 -0.25 22.68 -5.20
N THR A 350 -1.21 22.11 -5.93
CA THR A 350 -1.55 22.57 -7.29
C THR A 350 -3.05 22.79 -7.38
N LYS A 351 -3.45 24.03 -7.68
CA LYS A 351 -4.83 24.39 -8.02
C LYS A 351 -5.08 24.12 -9.49
N THR A 352 -6.25 23.64 -9.81
CA THR A 352 -6.64 23.31 -11.18
C THR A 352 -8.02 23.91 -11.49
N SER A 353 -8.32 24.09 -12.76
CA SER A 353 -9.66 24.46 -13.24
C SER A 353 -10.52 23.22 -13.53
N GLU A 354 -10.02 22.03 -13.23
CA GLU A 354 -10.68 20.74 -13.52
C GLU A 354 -11.35 20.19 -12.27
N SER A 355 -12.40 19.43 -12.46
CA SER A 355 -13.01 18.60 -11.40
C SER A 355 -12.57 17.16 -11.55
N PHE A 356 -12.05 16.57 -10.44
CA PHE A 356 -11.53 15.22 -10.43
C PHE A 356 -12.50 14.22 -9.82
N TYR A 357 -12.42 13.00 -10.31
CA TYR A 357 -13.21 11.83 -9.88
C TYR A 357 -12.35 10.72 -9.28
N GLY A 358 -11.04 10.91 -9.22
CA GLY A 358 -10.07 10.00 -8.63
C GLY A 358 -8.66 10.50 -8.76
N ILE A 359 -7.79 10.00 -7.89
CA ILE A 359 -6.37 10.36 -7.84
C ILE A 359 -5.53 9.12 -7.55
N SER A 360 -4.31 9.07 -8.07
CA SER A 360 -3.32 8.09 -7.66
C SER A 360 -1.90 8.65 -7.74
N HIS A 361 -1.05 8.30 -6.78
CA HIS A 361 0.32 8.76 -6.67
C HIS A 361 1.29 7.59 -6.47
N ARG A 362 2.31 7.49 -7.33
CA ARG A 362 3.41 6.50 -7.22
C ARG A 362 4.68 7.03 -7.88
N ASN A 363 5.82 6.78 -7.24
CA ASN A 363 7.14 7.11 -7.77
C ASN A 363 7.25 8.60 -8.20
N SER A 364 6.83 9.49 -7.32
CA SER A 364 6.88 10.94 -7.54
C SER A 364 6.06 11.44 -8.75
N LYS A 365 5.12 10.65 -9.24
CA LYS A 365 4.12 11.07 -10.23
C LYS A 365 2.71 10.99 -9.64
N THR A 366 1.89 11.95 -10.01
CA THR A 366 0.47 11.99 -9.65
C THR A 366 -0.37 11.95 -10.92
N VAL A 367 -1.41 11.15 -10.90
CA VAL A 367 -2.44 11.16 -11.93
C VAL A 367 -3.79 11.51 -11.31
N ALA A 368 -4.53 12.37 -11.97
CA ALA A 368 -5.87 12.78 -11.57
C ALA A 368 -6.86 12.53 -12.71
N LEU A 369 -7.99 11.94 -12.38
CA LEU A 369 -9.00 11.52 -13.33
C LEU A 369 -10.07 12.58 -13.47
N THR A 370 -10.30 13.08 -14.68
CA THR A 370 -11.50 13.86 -15.05
C THR A 370 -12.54 12.96 -15.71
N SER A 371 -13.63 13.50 -16.19
CA SER A 371 -14.68 12.75 -16.90
C SER A 371 -14.18 12.04 -18.15
N ASN A 372 -13.22 12.60 -18.86
CA ASN A 372 -12.72 12.12 -20.16
C ASN A 372 -11.22 12.14 -20.33
N LYS A 373 -10.44 12.53 -19.28
CA LYS A 373 -8.98 12.61 -19.35
C LYS A 373 -8.34 12.06 -18.08
N ILE A 374 -7.10 11.62 -18.22
CA ILE A 374 -6.18 11.38 -17.10
C ILE A 374 -5.11 12.46 -17.19
N MET A 375 -5.13 13.36 -16.24
CA MET A 375 -4.14 14.42 -16.07
C MET A 375 -2.90 13.87 -15.37
N VAL A 376 -1.71 14.24 -15.82
CA VAL A 376 -0.43 13.76 -15.26
C VAL A 376 0.35 14.93 -14.71
N TYR A 377 0.81 14.79 -13.47
CA TYR A 377 1.62 15.77 -12.75
C TYR A 377 2.94 15.14 -12.30
N ASN A 378 4.02 15.91 -12.32
CA ASN A 378 5.34 15.48 -11.86
C ASN A 378 5.46 15.59 -10.31
N PHE A 379 6.66 15.31 -9.78
CA PHE A 379 6.97 15.37 -8.36
C PHE A 379 6.80 16.77 -7.72
N ALA A 380 6.85 17.82 -8.51
CA ALA A 380 6.65 19.20 -8.05
C ALA A 380 5.20 19.67 -8.18
N GLY A 381 4.28 18.78 -8.59
CA GLY A 381 2.89 19.13 -8.86
C GLY A 381 2.68 19.89 -10.18
N THR A 382 3.70 19.99 -11.05
CA THR A 382 3.57 20.62 -12.34
C THR A 382 2.86 19.70 -13.32
N PHE A 383 1.90 20.24 -14.04
CA PHE A 383 1.16 19.51 -15.07
C PHE A 383 2.08 19.16 -16.26
N GLU A 384 2.15 17.87 -16.61
CA GLU A 384 2.98 17.38 -17.72
C GLU A 384 2.18 17.16 -19.01
N GLY A 385 0.87 16.94 -18.90
CA GLY A 385 -0.03 16.66 -20.01
C GLY A 385 -1.14 15.69 -19.60
N TYR A 386 -1.88 15.21 -20.58
CA TYR A 386 -3.01 14.31 -20.36
C TYR A 386 -3.07 13.17 -21.38
N VAL A 387 -3.88 12.17 -21.05
CA VAL A 387 -4.27 11.09 -21.95
C VAL A 387 -5.81 11.07 -22.00
N ASP A 388 -6.37 11.10 -23.21
CA ASP A 388 -7.81 10.97 -23.38
C ASP A 388 -8.27 9.55 -23.01
N VAL A 389 -9.38 9.47 -22.32
CA VAL A 389 -10.01 8.21 -21.94
C VAL A 389 -11.47 8.21 -22.32
N LYS A 390 -11.92 7.08 -22.90
CA LYS A 390 -13.32 6.86 -23.22
C LYS A 390 -14.00 6.10 -22.08
N ASN A 391 -15.25 6.40 -21.82
CA ASN A 391 -16.12 5.76 -20.82
C ASN A 391 -15.77 6.09 -19.35
N GLN A 392 -16.76 5.97 -18.49
CA GLN A 392 -16.62 6.23 -17.05
C GLN A 392 -15.59 5.30 -16.40
N ILE A 393 -14.62 5.91 -15.76
CA ILE A 393 -13.64 5.22 -14.91
C ILE A 393 -14.09 5.39 -13.47
N LYS A 394 -14.12 4.29 -12.71
CA LYS A 394 -14.45 4.28 -11.27
C LYS A 394 -13.23 4.56 -10.39
N LYS A 395 -12.10 3.94 -10.74
CA LYS A 395 -10.83 4.12 -10.01
C LYS A 395 -9.64 3.98 -10.94
N ILE A 396 -8.57 4.69 -10.61
CA ILE A 396 -7.25 4.62 -11.26
C ILE A 396 -6.19 4.24 -10.23
N ILE A 397 -5.25 3.38 -10.62
CA ILE A 397 -4.07 3.05 -9.84
C ILE A 397 -2.85 3.20 -10.74
N LEU A 398 -1.98 4.15 -10.39
CA LEU A 398 -0.74 4.42 -11.11
C LEU A 398 0.28 3.31 -10.82
N LEU A 399 0.98 2.88 -11.87
CA LEU A 399 2.05 1.89 -11.81
C LEU A 399 3.42 2.54 -12.04
N PRO A 400 4.52 1.91 -11.55
CA PRO A 400 5.86 2.49 -11.67
C PRO A 400 6.32 2.81 -13.10
N ASN A 401 5.80 2.11 -14.11
CA ASN A 401 6.28 2.12 -15.49
C ASN A 401 5.50 3.05 -16.43
N SER A 402 4.98 4.17 -15.93
CA SER A 402 4.10 5.07 -16.69
C SER A 402 2.90 4.36 -17.33
N HIS A 403 2.35 3.40 -16.61
CA HIS A 403 1.09 2.74 -16.90
C HIS A 403 0.13 2.96 -15.73
N ALA A 404 -1.15 2.76 -15.97
CA ALA A 404 -2.16 2.74 -14.92
C ALA A 404 -3.13 1.59 -15.14
N TYR A 405 -3.58 0.99 -14.04
CA TYR A 405 -4.78 0.18 -14.06
C TYR A 405 -5.99 1.08 -13.85
N ILE A 406 -7.03 0.84 -14.63
CA ILE A 406 -8.30 1.54 -14.53
C ILE A 406 -9.44 0.55 -14.34
N LEU A 407 -10.24 0.82 -13.31
CA LEU A 407 -11.44 0.07 -13.02
C LEU A 407 -12.63 0.74 -13.72
N ARG A 408 -13.35 -0.04 -14.52
CA ARG A 408 -14.63 0.32 -15.13
C ARG A 408 -15.76 -0.58 -14.62
N ALA A 409 -16.96 -0.38 -15.10
CA ALA A 409 -18.05 -1.32 -14.82
C ALA A 409 -17.72 -2.70 -15.43
N GLY A 410 -17.56 -3.73 -14.57
CA GLY A 410 -17.34 -5.13 -14.97
C GLY A 410 -16.00 -5.45 -15.62
N LYS A 411 -15.04 -4.50 -15.74
CA LYS A 411 -13.76 -4.76 -16.37
C LYS A 411 -12.62 -3.89 -15.85
N ILE A 412 -11.42 -4.40 -16.03
CA ILE A 412 -10.16 -3.71 -15.69
C ILE A 412 -9.35 -3.54 -16.97
N ASP A 413 -8.88 -2.32 -17.21
CA ASP A 413 -7.97 -2.00 -18.30
C ASP A 413 -6.58 -1.66 -17.76
N LYS A 414 -5.58 -1.77 -18.64
CA LYS A 414 -4.22 -1.28 -18.43
C LYS A 414 -3.88 -0.30 -19.53
N ILE A 415 -3.64 0.94 -19.16
CA ILE A 415 -3.33 2.00 -20.12
C ILE A 415 -1.89 2.47 -19.97
N LYS A 416 -1.32 2.93 -21.08
CA LYS A 416 -0.02 3.60 -21.12
C LYS A 416 -0.23 5.12 -21.01
N LEU A 417 0.51 5.77 -20.13
CA LEU A 417 0.47 7.21 -19.89
C LEU A 417 1.54 7.97 -20.71
N SER A 418 1.83 7.49 -21.91
CA SER A 418 2.78 8.14 -22.83
C SER A 418 2.51 7.70 -24.28
N PRO A 419 2.65 8.60 -25.29
CA PRO A 419 2.97 10.02 -25.15
C PRO A 419 1.81 10.82 -24.52
N LEU A 420 2.15 11.88 -23.77
CA LEU A 420 1.17 12.81 -23.22
C LEU A 420 0.78 13.86 -24.26
N GLN A 421 -0.50 14.15 -24.34
CA GLN A 421 -1.00 15.31 -25.09
C GLN A 421 -0.77 16.57 -24.25
N LYS A 422 -0.33 17.65 -24.87
CA LYS A 422 -0.24 18.96 -24.23
C LYS A 422 -1.48 19.79 -24.60
N PRO A 423 -1.99 20.65 -23.70
CA PRO A 423 -3.02 21.59 -24.11
C PRO A 423 -2.47 22.45 -25.27
N LEU A 424 -3.32 22.72 -26.26
CA LEU A 424 -3.01 23.70 -27.27
C LEU A 424 -2.69 25.02 -26.54
N SER A 425 -1.48 25.54 -26.73
CA SER A 425 -1.13 26.87 -26.23
C SER A 425 -2.18 27.85 -26.74
N GLN A 426 -3.00 28.38 -25.84
CA GLN A 426 -3.81 29.55 -26.18
C GLN A 426 -2.81 30.68 -26.42
N HIS A 427 -2.65 31.05 -27.70
CA HIS A 427 -1.97 32.24 -28.12
C HIS A 427 -2.84 33.47 -27.85
#